data_5996a3d230dad4a4555f6562db5d0db8
#
_entry.id   5996a3d230dad4a4555f6562db5d0db8
#
_cell.length_a   1.000
_cell.length_b   1.000
_cell.length_c   1.000
_cell.angle_alpha   90.00
_cell.angle_beta   90.00
_cell.angle_gamma   90.00
#
_symmetry.space_group_name_H-M   'P 1'
#
loop_
_entity.id
_entity.type
_entity.pdbx_description
1 polymer ?
#
loop_
_entity_poly.entity_id
_entity_poly.type
_entity_poly.pdbx_seq_one_letter_code
_entity_poly.pdbx_strand_id
1 'polypeptide(L)'
;MSYKIKPFCLGCHYCALECPTHAIDYVGTQYQIDPDKCVECGKCVEVCNVSAIDTGKPEVVMPHAPKELEADCVVIGAGAGGTVAAVKLAELTGKKIIVLEKAKKYGGSGWFAGFMISDGPMGGPGAPGGPEGGPDGGPGGPGGPEGGPGGPPMPDKSFLEKLDQNLIANAKAAGVRLNDWLLQMPDVQPYLVETEVRGKQVRSLTEERIFFNQKSTDGSIGPGKGGSFLIETMVRQFPKYGIQLLTQTAAKKILTDETGAVSGVIARDPGGEVRIKCKAVICSSGSYTHNDALLRRFIPWFFPDEKENPNCEPVHRFAAPTDTGDVVELGESCGAFVDYDAFCINLFGPVHHPFSFAGFFAQMSGNQMTVNLKGKRFYNEGAMGAGAAPICFQPRRMVYSIFDTPGMEAVMDEGIRTRGGIEGEYLKRWKTDFQEELDSHNGVSLFVADTLEELAEQAGIEKAPFLQEVAHYNDMCRKGVDEDFGKNPRNMKPIETGPFYAVFGKMATDGAFGGVLVDPKCQVYRADKQGVIPGLYAAGDNASGVQANAGKPGDWRMKAFTDYQWAVDGGYLSAESCAEYLKK
;
A
#
# COMPACT_ATOMS: atom_id res chain seq x y z
N MET A 1 -34.62 6.01 -8.43
CA MET A 1 -33.36 6.62 -8.94
C MET A 1 -32.30 5.54 -8.83
N SER A 2 -31.63 5.19 -9.90
CA SER A 2 -30.61 4.15 -9.84
C SER A 2 -29.40 4.60 -9.00
N TYR A 3 -28.77 3.66 -8.30
CA TYR A 3 -27.55 3.90 -7.55
C TYR A 3 -26.43 4.38 -8.49
N LYS A 4 -25.47 5.15 -7.97
CA LYS A 4 -24.32 5.68 -8.72
C LYS A 4 -23.02 5.35 -8.01
N ILE A 5 -21.95 5.23 -8.76
CA ILE A 5 -20.60 5.08 -8.21
C ILE A 5 -19.90 6.43 -8.18
N LYS A 6 -19.38 6.82 -7.02
CA LYS A 6 -18.69 8.09 -6.80
C LYS A 6 -17.28 8.08 -7.40
N PRO A 7 -16.73 9.25 -7.78
CA PRO A 7 -15.42 9.35 -8.45
C PRO A 7 -14.23 8.76 -7.66
N PHE A 8 -14.32 8.67 -6.34
CA PHE A 8 -13.28 8.11 -5.50
C PHE A 8 -13.36 6.56 -5.36
N CYS A 9 -14.11 5.90 -6.23
CA CYS A 9 -14.14 4.45 -6.31
C CYS A 9 -12.73 3.90 -6.59
N LEU A 10 -12.30 2.91 -5.78
CA LEU A 10 -11.00 2.26 -5.94
C LEU A 10 -10.95 1.23 -7.05
N GLY A 11 -12.08 0.90 -7.66
CA GLY A 11 -12.15 -0.13 -8.69
C GLY A 11 -11.95 -1.56 -8.19
N CYS A 12 -12.19 -1.85 -6.91
CA CYS A 12 -11.93 -3.15 -6.27
C CYS A 12 -12.82 -4.31 -6.73
N HIS A 13 -13.74 -4.10 -7.64
CA HIS A 13 -14.60 -5.10 -8.27
C HIS A 13 -15.63 -5.79 -7.35
N TYR A 14 -15.51 -5.72 -6.03
CA TYR A 14 -16.42 -6.45 -5.11
C TYR A 14 -17.91 -6.20 -5.36
N CYS A 15 -18.28 -4.95 -5.66
CA CYS A 15 -19.67 -4.61 -5.93
C CYS A 15 -20.20 -5.25 -7.22
N ALA A 16 -19.37 -5.44 -8.23
CA ALA A 16 -19.74 -6.11 -9.48
C ALA A 16 -19.91 -7.62 -9.27
N LEU A 17 -19.01 -8.25 -8.51
CA LEU A 17 -19.09 -9.68 -8.17
C LEU A 17 -20.35 -10.03 -7.38
N GLU A 18 -20.78 -9.15 -6.47
CA GLU A 18 -21.94 -9.36 -5.61
C GLU A 18 -23.26 -8.87 -6.23
N CYS A 19 -23.22 -8.30 -7.42
CA CYS A 19 -24.41 -7.78 -8.09
C CYS A 19 -25.26 -8.93 -8.68
N PRO A 20 -26.46 -9.21 -8.13
CA PRO A 20 -27.25 -10.35 -8.59
C PRO A 20 -27.82 -10.19 -10.00
N THR A 21 -27.85 -8.98 -10.53
CA THR A 21 -28.36 -8.67 -11.88
C THR A 21 -27.25 -8.31 -12.85
N HIS A 22 -25.98 -8.43 -12.44
CA HIS A 22 -24.82 -8.02 -13.24
C HIS A 22 -24.99 -6.60 -13.82
N ALA A 23 -25.47 -5.67 -12.99
CA ALA A 23 -25.71 -4.28 -13.40
C ALA A 23 -24.47 -3.39 -13.26
N ILE A 24 -23.34 -3.91 -12.82
CA ILE A 24 -22.13 -3.13 -12.52
C ILE A 24 -21.00 -3.58 -13.42
N ASP A 25 -20.60 -2.71 -14.33
CA ASP A 25 -19.53 -2.96 -15.30
C ASP A 25 -18.48 -1.84 -15.25
N TYR A 26 -17.25 -2.18 -15.68
CA TYR A 26 -16.18 -1.22 -15.84
C TYR A 26 -16.30 -0.54 -17.21
N VAL A 27 -16.56 0.78 -17.21
CA VAL A 27 -16.79 1.54 -18.44
C VAL A 27 -15.81 2.71 -18.50
N GLY A 28 -14.94 2.69 -19.50
CA GLY A 28 -13.89 3.69 -19.66
C GLY A 28 -12.83 3.61 -18.56
N THR A 29 -12.93 4.42 -17.52
CA THR A 29 -11.96 4.51 -16.42
C THR A 29 -12.55 4.26 -15.04
N GLN A 30 -13.81 3.84 -14.95
CA GLN A 30 -14.53 3.71 -13.70
C GLN A 30 -15.64 2.66 -13.78
N TYR A 31 -15.94 2.01 -12.67
CA TYR A 31 -17.17 1.21 -12.57
C TYR A 31 -18.40 2.10 -12.66
N GLN A 32 -19.40 1.61 -13.38
CA GLN A 32 -20.70 2.26 -13.54
C GLN A 32 -21.83 1.27 -13.26
N ILE A 33 -22.96 1.79 -12.84
CA ILE A 33 -24.17 0.99 -12.60
C ILE A 33 -25.14 1.26 -13.73
N ASP A 34 -25.49 0.20 -14.46
CA ASP A 34 -26.53 0.22 -15.49
C ASP A 34 -27.91 0.41 -14.81
N PRO A 35 -28.58 1.54 -15.04
CA PRO A 35 -29.86 1.83 -14.40
C PRO A 35 -30.98 0.88 -14.84
N ASP A 36 -30.89 0.29 -16.03
CA ASP A 36 -31.94 -0.59 -16.57
C ASP A 36 -31.84 -2.00 -15.98
N LYS A 37 -30.65 -2.42 -15.52
CA LYS A 37 -30.41 -3.69 -14.84
C LYS A 37 -30.46 -3.60 -13.32
N CYS A 38 -30.31 -2.40 -12.76
CA CYS A 38 -30.20 -2.21 -11.31
C CYS A 38 -31.56 -2.33 -10.62
N VAL A 39 -31.68 -3.29 -9.70
CA VAL A 39 -32.90 -3.52 -8.90
C VAL A 39 -32.82 -2.89 -7.48
N GLU A 40 -31.86 -2.03 -7.24
CA GLU A 40 -31.66 -1.30 -5.96
C GLU A 40 -31.64 -2.21 -4.71
N CYS A 41 -31.12 -3.43 -4.82
CA CYS A 41 -31.11 -4.42 -3.75
C CYS A 41 -30.16 -4.09 -2.58
N GLY A 42 -29.24 -3.14 -2.74
CA GLY A 42 -28.31 -2.68 -1.70
C GLY A 42 -27.04 -3.51 -1.52
N LYS A 43 -26.89 -4.69 -2.13
CA LYS A 43 -25.70 -5.53 -1.95
C LYS A 43 -24.39 -4.82 -2.25
N CYS A 44 -24.35 -4.02 -3.33
CA CYS A 44 -23.17 -3.23 -3.66
C CYS A 44 -22.81 -2.19 -2.57
N VAL A 45 -23.80 -1.67 -1.84
CA VAL A 45 -23.56 -0.75 -0.71
C VAL A 45 -22.95 -1.51 0.47
N GLU A 46 -23.45 -2.72 0.73
CA GLU A 46 -22.99 -3.56 1.83
C GLU A 46 -21.51 -3.95 1.66
N VAL A 47 -21.09 -4.30 0.44
CA VAL A 47 -19.72 -4.75 0.19
C VAL A 47 -18.73 -3.61 -0.09
N CYS A 48 -19.21 -2.40 -0.40
CA CYS A 48 -18.33 -1.27 -0.67
C CYS A 48 -17.68 -0.73 0.62
N ASN A 49 -16.43 -1.08 0.85
CA ASN A 49 -15.73 -0.69 2.08
C ASN A 49 -15.40 0.82 2.12
N VAL A 50 -15.24 1.46 0.97
CA VAL A 50 -14.98 2.91 0.89
C VAL A 50 -16.26 3.75 0.75
N SER A 51 -17.44 3.14 0.82
CA SER A 51 -18.75 3.82 0.71
C SER A 51 -18.89 4.67 -0.57
N ALA A 52 -18.35 4.16 -1.68
CA ALA A 52 -18.42 4.82 -2.97
C ALA A 52 -19.77 4.67 -3.70
N ILE A 53 -20.70 3.89 -3.17
CA ILE A 53 -22.04 3.73 -3.77
C ILE A 53 -22.96 4.81 -3.22
N ASP A 54 -23.47 5.65 -4.13
CA ASP A 54 -24.48 6.65 -3.82
C ASP A 54 -25.88 6.08 -4.14
N THR A 55 -26.70 5.99 -3.12
CA THR A 55 -28.07 5.50 -3.24
C THR A 55 -29.08 6.59 -3.60
N GLY A 56 -28.63 7.86 -3.67
CA GLY A 56 -29.50 9.02 -3.85
C GLY A 56 -30.39 9.33 -2.62
N LYS A 57 -30.27 8.56 -1.54
CA LYS A 57 -31.01 8.80 -0.30
C LYS A 57 -30.19 9.71 0.62
N PRO A 58 -30.73 10.85 1.07
CA PRO A 58 -30.03 11.71 1.99
C PRO A 58 -29.81 11.00 3.33
N GLU A 59 -28.62 11.16 3.89
CA GLU A 59 -28.32 10.72 5.23
C GLU A 59 -28.94 11.67 6.24
N VAL A 60 -29.79 11.16 7.12
CA VAL A 60 -30.40 11.97 8.16
C VAL A 60 -29.41 12.10 9.31
N VAL A 61 -28.87 13.28 9.49
CA VAL A 61 -27.98 13.61 10.61
C VAL A 61 -28.81 14.30 11.70
N MET A 62 -28.80 13.72 12.90
CA MET A 62 -29.42 14.34 14.09
C MET A 62 -28.34 15.09 14.87
N PRO A 63 -28.36 16.44 14.90
CA PRO A 63 -27.45 17.21 15.74
C PRO A 63 -27.62 16.86 17.22
N HIS A 64 -26.52 16.84 17.95
CA HIS A 64 -26.51 16.62 19.39
C HIS A 64 -25.60 17.60 20.12
N ALA A 65 -25.83 17.80 21.41
CA ALA A 65 -24.89 18.50 22.27
C ALA A 65 -23.55 17.73 22.33
N PRO A 66 -22.43 18.37 22.69
CA PRO A 66 -21.17 17.67 22.88
C PRO A 66 -21.34 16.43 23.76
N LYS A 67 -20.88 15.28 23.26
CA LYS A 67 -20.87 14.01 24.00
C LYS A 67 -19.61 13.94 24.83
N GLU A 68 -19.74 13.61 26.11
CA GLU A 68 -18.60 13.37 27.00
C GLU A 68 -18.47 11.86 27.22
N LEU A 69 -17.30 11.32 26.91
CA LEU A 69 -16.97 9.91 27.08
C LEU A 69 -15.69 9.78 27.90
N GLU A 70 -15.46 8.58 28.42
CA GLU A 70 -14.25 8.25 29.16
C GLU A 70 -13.75 6.85 28.73
N ALA A 71 -12.45 6.73 28.56
CA ALA A 71 -11.73 5.50 28.28
C ALA A 71 -10.35 5.52 28.95
N ASP A 72 -9.70 4.37 29.11
CA ASP A 72 -8.29 4.34 29.51
C ASP A 72 -7.40 4.66 28.30
N CYS A 73 -7.75 4.14 27.13
CA CYS A 73 -7.05 4.42 25.88
C CYS A 73 -8.04 4.68 24.72
N VAL A 74 -7.67 5.60 23.85
CA VAL A 74 -8.32 5.82 22.55
C VAL A 74 -7.40 5.34 21.44
N VAL A 75 -7.91 4.49 20.56
CA VAL A 75 -7.23 4.08 19.32
C VAL A 75 -7.83 4.87 18.17
N ILE A 76 -7.02 5.58 17.40
CA ILE A 76 -7.44 6.40 16.27
C ILE A 76 -7.17 5.65 14.98
N GLY A 77 -8.22 5.20 14.31
CA GLY A 77 -8.21 4.37 13.11
C GLY A 77 -8.54 2.91 13.40
N ALA A 78 -9.54 2.38 12.67
CA ALA A 78 -9.95 0.97 12.73
C ALA A 78 -9.44 0.19 11.51
N GLY A 79 -8.22 0.47 11.07
CA GLY A 79 -7.47 -0.30 10.08
C GLY A 79 -6.75 -1.50 10.70
N ALA A 80 -5.82 -2.10 9.96
CA ALA A 80 -5.09 -3.30 10.39
C ALA A 80 -4.35 -3.09 11.72
N GLY A 81 -3.53 -2.03 11.83
CA GLY A 81 -2.77 -1.74 13.05
C GLY A 81 -3.64 -1.38 14.23
N GLY A 82 -4.66 -0.52 14.04
CA GLY A 82 -5.52 -0.08 15.12
C GLY A 82 -6.40 -1.18 15.70
N THR A 83 -6.92 -2.08 14.88
CA THR A 83 -7.73 -3.21 15.37
C THR A 83 -6.90 -4.22 16.14
N VAL A 84 -5.68 -4.52 15.67
CA VAL A 84 -4.71 -5.36 16.41
C VAL A 84 -4.34 -4.71 17.74
N ALA A 85 -4.01 -3.40 17.72
CA ALA A 85 -3.65 -2.68 18.93
C ALA A 85 -4.78 -2.68 19.97
N ALA A 86 -6.02 -2.42 19.54
CA ALA A 86 -7.17 -2.37 20.43
C ALA A 86 -7.43 -3.72 21.14
N VAL A 87 -7.44 -4.82 20.37
CA VAL A 87 -7.69 -6.16 20.94
C VAL A 87 -6.56 -6.57 21.87
N LYS A 88 -5.31 -6.39 21.42
CA LYS A 88 -4.15 -6.78 22.24
C LYS A 88 -4.05 -5.97 23.53
N LEU A 89 -4.28 -4.67 23.47
CA LEU A 89 -4.27 -3.81 24.66
C LEU A 89 -5.38 -4.20 25.64
N ALA A 90 -6.59 -4.44 25.15
CA ALA A 90 -7.71 -4.89 25.99
C ALA A 90 -7.41 -6.23 26.67
N GLU A 91 -6.86 -7.19 25.94
CA GLU A 91 -6.45 -8.49 26.47
C GLU A 91 -5.41 -8.36 27.58
N LEU A 92 -4.36 -7.54 27.36
CA LEU A 92 -3.25 -7.36 28.31
C LEU A 92 -3.65 -6.61 29.60
N THR A 93 -4.71 -5.79 29.54
CA THR A 93 -4.98 -4.82 30.61
C THR A 93 -6.38 -4.91 31.21
N GLY A 94 -7.34 -5.47 30.50
CA GLY A 94 -8.77 -5.39 30.87
C GLY A 94 -9.32 -3.96 30.91
N LYS A 95 -8.61 -2.99 30.33
CA LYS A 95 -8.94 -1.56 30.35
C LYS A 95 -10.01 -1.21 29.33
N LYS A 96 -10.72 -0.10 29.56
CA LYS A 96 -11.73 0.43 28.64
C LYS A 96 -11.07 1.10 27.44
N ILE A 97 -11.38 0.60 26.24
CA ILE A 97 -10.83 1.10 24.98
C ILE A 97 -11.95 1.59 24.08
N ILE A 98 -11.75 2.77 23.49
CA ILE A 98 -12.59 3.31 22.43
C ILE A 98 -11.75 3.39 21.17
N VAL A 99 -12.29 2.83 20.06
CA VAL A 99 -11.70 2.94 18.73
C VAL A 99 -12.49 3.95 17.92
N LEU A 100 -11.81 4.93 17.34
CA LEU A 100 -12.40 5.94 16.47
C LEU A 100 -12.11 5.59 15.01
N GLU A 101 -13.14 5.58 14.19
CA GLU A 101 -13.04 5.41 12.74
C GLU A 101 -13.80 6.52 12.03
N LYS A 102 -13.12 7.29 11.18
CA LYS A 102 -13.75 8.42 10.47
C LYS A 102 -14.67 8.00 9.33
N ALA A 103 -14.42 6.82 8.73
CA ALA A 103 -15.28 6.25 7.71
C ALA A 103 -16.55 5.62 8.29
N LYS A 104 -17.52 5.32 7.42
CA LYS A 104 -18.72 4.55 7.79
C LYS A 104 -18.39 3.11 8.17
N LYS A 105 -17.31 2.57 7.59
CA LYS A 105 -16.84 1.20 7.79
C LYS A 105 -15.40 1.21 8.25
N TYR A 106 -15.06 0.22 9.06
CA TYR A 106 -13.68 -0.05 9.46
C TYR A 106 -12.90 -0.71 8.32
N GLY A 107 -11.57 -0.70 8.42
CA GLY A 107 -10.69 -1.43 7.53
C GLY A 107 -9.60 -0.59 6.88
N GLY A 108 -9.93 0.63 6.44
CA GLY A 108 -8.98 1.52 5.76
C GLY A 108 -8.29 0.84 4.56
N SER A 109 -7.08 1.26 4.23
CA SER A 109 -6.28 0.68 3.15
C SER A 109 -5.91 -0.78 3.39
N GLY A 110 -5.73 -1.18 4.65
CA GLY A 110 -5.45 -2.56 5.02
C GLY A 110 -6.53 -3.56 4.60
N TRP A 111 -7.78 -3.11 4.38
CA TRP A 111 -8.87 -3.96 3.88
C TRP A 111 -8.54 -4.59 2.52
N PHE A 112 -7.80 -3.88 1.69
CA PHE A 112 -7.48 -4.27 0.32
C PHE A 112 -6.15 -5.03 0.21
N ALA A 113 -5.42 -5.21 1.30
CA ALA A 113 -4.18 -5.98 1.29
C ALA A 113 -4.46 -7.44 0.93
N GLY A 114 -3.73 -7.95 -0.06
CA GLY A 114 -3.95 -9.30 -0.59
C GLY A 114 -3.53 -10.39 0.38
N PHE A 115 -2.52 -10.12 1.20
CA PHE A 115 -1.94 -11.08 2.15
C PHE A 115 -1.21 -10.35 3.27
N MET A 116 -1.02 -11.04 4.40
CA MET A 116 -0.16 -10.61 5.48
C MET A 116 1.08 -11.51 5.53
N ILE A 117 2.26 -10.90 5.55
CA ILE A 117 3.53 -11.59 5.79
C ILE A 117 3.99 -11.24 7.20
N SER A 118 4.18 -12.23 8.02
CA SER A 118 4.43 -12.04 9.45
C SER A 118 5.89 -11.94 9.84
N ASP A 119 6.83 -12.29 8.99
CA ASP A 119 8.24 -12.18 9.32
C ASP A 119 9.19 -12.14 8.13
N GLY A 120 10.21 -11.32 8.31
CA GLY A 120 11.33 -11.14 7.42
C GLY A 120 11.17 -10.03 6.37
N PRO A 121 12.28 -9.47 5.89
CA PRO A 121 12.26 -8.52 4.78
C PRO A 121 11.62 -9.16 3.56
N MET A 122 10.97 -8.36 2.73
CA MET A 122 10.58 -8.80 1.39
C MET A 122 11.85 -9.18 0.62
N GLY A 123 12.20 -10.43 0.70
CA GLY A 123 13.42 -10.97 0.16
C GLY A 123 13.85 -12.17 0.98
N GLY A 124 13.33 -13.36 0.63
CA GLY A 124 13.95 -14.61 1.09
C GLY A 124 15.41 -14.69 0.61
N PRO A 125 16.21 -15.67 1.06
CA PRO A 125 17.55 -15.89 0.53
C PRO A 125 17.50 -15.97 -1.00
N GLY A 126 18.03 -14.96 -1.69
CA GLY A 126 17.98 -14.84 -3.16
C GLY A 126 17.03 -13.79 -3.72
N ALA A 127 16.28 -13.05 -2.89
CA ALA A 127 15.62 -11.85 -3.37
C ALA A 127 16.61 -10.68 -3.41
N PRO A 128 16.59 -9.83 -4.45
CA PRO A 128 17.43 -8.64 -4.52
C PRO A 128 17.16 -7.75 -3.32
N GLY A 129 18.14 -7.57 -2.41
CA GLY A 129 18.03 -6.70 -1.25
C GLY A 129 17.94 -7.38 0.12
N GLY A 130 18.09 -8.72 0.21
CA GLY A 130 18.29 -9.40 1.49
C GLY A 130 19.59 -8.99 2.19
N PRO A 131 19.75 -9.20 3.53
CA PRO A 131 20.90 -8.73 4.31
C PRO A 131 22.23 -9.35 3.94
N GLU A 132 22.24 -10.42 3.18
CA GLU A 132 23.42 -10.89 2.47
C GLU A 132 23.31 -10.41 1.03
N GLY A 133 23.87 -9.25 0.77
CA GLY A 133 23.99 -8.68 -0.57
C GLY A 133 24.60 -9.72 -1.50
N GLY A 134 23.73 -10.37 -2.31
CA GLY A 134 24.21 -11.00 -3.50
C GLY A 134 24.93 -9.94 -4.34
N PRO A 135 25.80 -10.33 -5.28
CA PRO A 135 26.57 -9.40 -6.10
C PRO A 135 25.73 -8.44 -6.94
N ASP A 136 24.42 -8.46 -6.76
CA ASP A 136 23.41 -7.66 -7.46
C ASP A 136 23.11 -6.28 -6.81
N GLY A 137 23.90 -5.84 -5.83
CA GLY A 137 23.98 -4.46 -5.43
C GLY A 137 24.68 -3.66 -6.54
N GLY A 138 24.04 -3.57 -7.70
CA GLY A 138 24.48 -2.69 -8.76
C GLY A 138 24.60 -1.26 -8.21
N PRO A 139 25.56 -0.46 -8.70
CA PRO A 139 25.66 0.94 -8.34
C PRO A 139 24.28 1.55 -8.55
N GLY A 140 23.78 2.27 -7.54
CA GLY A 140 22.50 2.96 -7.63
C GLY A 140 22.46 3.69 -8.97
N GLY A 141 21.37 3.49 -9.73
CA GLY A 141 21.22 4.16 -11.03
C GLY A 141 21.57 5.64 -10.89
N PRO A 142 21.94 6.33 -11.97
CA PRO A 142 22.38 7.72 -11.90
C PRO A 142 21.41 8.50 -11.06
N GLY A 143 21.88 9.00 -9.91
CA GLY A 143 21.07 9.68 -8.91
C GLY A 143 20.21 10.70 -9.62
N GLY A 144 18.91 10.74 -9.32
CA GLY A 144 18.10 11.86 -9.75
C GLY A 144 18.82 13.15 -9.39
N PRO A 145 18.59 14.25 -10.09
CA PRO A 145 19.38 15.46 -9.96
C PRO A 145 19.57 15.81 -8.50
N GLU A 146 20.82 15.88 -8.05
CA GLU A 146 21.18 16.37 -6.73
C GLU A 146 20.55 17.75 -6.59
N GLY A 147 19.56 17.86 -5.70
CA GLY A 147 18.87 19.12 -5.45
C GLY A 147 17.69 19.37 -6.39
N GLY A 148 16.55 18.69 -6.14
CA GLY A 148 15.27 19.21 -6.59
C GLY A 148 15.01 20.58 -5.96
N PRO A 149 14.31 21.51 -6.64
CA PRO A 149 14.15 22.88 -6.16
C PRO A 149 13.42 22.90 -4.81
N GLY A 150 14.16 23.35 -3.79
CA GLY A 150 13.61 24.03 -2.63
C GLY A 150 12.51 23.32 -1.80
N GLY A 151 12.72 22.06 -1.42
CA GLY A 151 11.99 21.51 -0.28
C GLY A 151 12.39 22.23 1.03
N PRO A 152 11.54 22.19 2.06
CA PRO A 152 11.93 22.70 3.37
C PRO A 152 13.20 21.98 3.84
N PRO A 153 14.11 22.66 4.58
CA PRO A 153 15.33 22.03 5.04
C PRO A 153 14.98 20.76 5.83
N MET A 154 15.62 19.66 5.45
CA MET A 154 15.41 18.35 6.11
C MET A 154 15.78 18.47 7.58
N PRO A 155 14.95 17.96 8.50
CA PRO A 155 15.29 17.97 9.90
C PRO A 155 16.55 17.12 10.15
N ASP A 156 17.45 17.60 11.00
CA ASP A 156 18.61 16.82 11.44
C ASP A 156 18.15 15.55 12.15
N LYS A 157 18.39 14.40 11.52
CA LYS A 157 18.06 13.06 12.02
C LYS A 157 19.29 12.26 12.47
N SER A 158 20.43 12.90 12.60
CA SER A 158 21.69 12.22 13.01
C SER A 158 21.57 11.48 14.35
N PHE A 159 20.65 11.90 15.22
CA PHE A 159 20.36 11.22 16.48
C PHE A 159 19.59 9.89 16.30
N LEU A 160 19.02 9.62 15.12
CA LEU A 160 18.17 8.46 14.84
C LEU A 160 18.94 7.24 14.33
N GLU A 161 20.18 7.39 13.86
CA GLU A 161 20.92 6.30 13.18
C GLU A 161 21.03 5.00 14.00
N LYS A 162 21.00 5.09 15.35
CA LYS A 162 21.00 3.93 16.24
C LYS A 162 19.60 3.51 16.70
N LEU A 163 18.64 4.42 16.70
CA LEU A 163 17.27 4.17 17.17
C LEU A 163 16.49 3.35 16.18
N ASP A 164 16.65 3.59 14.88
CA ASP A 164 15.95 2.88 13.81
C ASP A 164 16.21 1.37 13.86
N GLN A 165 17.45 0.95 14.10
CA GLN A 165 17.77 -0.47 14.21
C GLN A 165 17.06 -1.15 15.38
N ASN A 166 16.93 -0.46 16.51
CA ASN A 166 16.23 -0.98 17.69
C ASN A 166 14.72 -1.03 17.47
N LEU A 167 14.14 -0.03 16.80
CA LEU A 167 12.72 -0.05 16.44
C LEU A 167 12.41 -1.20 15.49
N ILE A 168 13.23 -1.40 14.46
CA ILE A 168 13.10 -2.49 13.50
C ILE A 168 13.22 -3.85 14.23
N ALA A 169 14.20 -4.01 15.12
CA ALA A 169 14.39 -5.25 15.88
C ALA A 169 13.19 -5.54 16.80
N ASN A 170 12.69 -4.52 17.50
CA ASN A 170 11.54 -4.66 18.39
C ASN A 170 10.25 -4.98 17.62
N ALA A 171 10.04 -4.32 16.47
CA ALA A 171 8.88 -4.58 15.64
C ALA A 171 8.91 -6.00 15.04
N LYS A 172 10.07 -6.48 14.57
CA LYS A 172 10.23 -7.88 14.12
C LYS A 172 9.95 -8.88 15.25
N ALA A 173 10.48 -8.63 16.43
CA ALA A 173 10.20 -9.47 17.59
C ALA A 173 8.73 -9.42 18.01
N ALA A 174 8.06 -8.27 17.83
CA ALA A 174 6.63 -8.15 18.05
C ALA A 174 5.83 -8.94 17.00
N GLY A 175 6.26 -8.94 15.74
CA GLY A 175 5.66 -9.73 14.67
C GLY A 175 5.68 -11.22 14.96
N VAL A 176 6.77 -11.78 15.51
CA VAL A 176 6.83 -13.18 15.94
C VAL A 176 5.77 -13.45 17.01
N ARG A 177 5.71 -12.61 18.06
CA ARG A 177 4.71 -12.76 19.13
C ARG A 177 3.27 -12.57 18.65
N LEU A 178 3.07 -11.68 17.69
CA LEU A 178 1.78 -11.47 17.02
C LEU A 178 1.33 -12.76 16.32
N ASN A 179 2.23 -13.43 15.61
CA ASN A 179 1.91 -14.69 14.92
C ASN A 179 1.49 -15.77 15.90
N ASP A 180 2.29 -15.98 16.96
CA ASP A 180 1.96 -16.95 18.00
C ASP A 180 0.60 -16.65 18.64
N TRP A 181 0.29 -15.38 18.83
CA TRP A 181 -0.99 -14.93 19.38
C TRP A 181 -2.15 -15.17 18.42
N LEU A 182 -1.98 -14.86 17.13
CA LEU A 182 -3.02 -15.08 16.12
C LEU A 182 -3.33 -16.56 15.94
N LEU A 183 -2.33 -17.43 15.98
CA LEU A 183 -2.50 -18.89 15.89
C LEU A 183 -3.28 -19.50 17.06
N GLN A 184 -3.41 -18.80 18.17
CA GLN A 184 -4.25 -19.23 19.31
C GLN A 184 -5.73 -18.89 19.11
N MET A 185 -6.08 -18.11 18.09
CA MET A 185 -7.46 -17.74 17.80
C MET A 185 -8.17 -18.86 17.04
N PRO A 186 -9.42 -19.24 17.43
CA PRO A 186 -10.11 -20.39 16.86
C PRO A 186 -10.32 -20.36 15.36
N ASP A 187 -10.45 -19.14 14.80
CA ASP A 187 -10.78 -18.93 13.39
C ASP A 187 -9.53 -18.65 12.53
N VAL A 188 -8.36 -18.62 13.13
CA VAL A 188 -7.09 -18.34 12.43
C VAL A 188 -6.35 -19.65 12.22
N GLN A 189 -6.18 -20.01 10.95
CA GLN A 189 -5.36 -21.15 10.55
C GLN A 189 -4.20 -20.69 9.69
N PRO A 190 -2.98 -21.17 9.97
CA PRO A 190 -1.85 -20.89 9.08
C PRO A 190 -2.11 -21.55 7.74
N TYR A 191 -1.93 -20.81 6.68
CA TYR A 191 -2.00 -21.32 5.33
C TYR A 191 -0.56 -21.57 4.84
N LEU A 192 -0.17 -22.84 4.81
CA LEU A 192 1.07 -23.26 4.17
C LEU A 192 0.83 -23.37 2.67
N VAL A 193 1.53 -22.54 1.93
CA VAL A 193 1.53 -22.61 0.47
C VAL A 193 2.62 -23.57 0.04
N GLU A 194 2.24 -24.75 -0.45
CA GLU A 194 3.14 -25.64 -1.18
C GLU A 194 3.06 -25.28 -2.66
N THR A 195 4.14 -24.77 -3.22
CA THR A 195 4.22 -24.46 -4.65
C THR A 195 5.18 -25.38 -5.37
N GLU A 196 4.80 -25.82 -6.56
CA GLU A 196 5.70 -26.47 -7.49
C GLU A 196 6.39 -25.40 -8.36
N VAL A 197 7.71 -25.24 -8.19
CA VAL A 197 8.52 -24.36 -9.01
C VAL A 197 9.43 -25.22 -9.89
N ARG A 198 9.23 -25.17 -11.21
CA ARG A 198 10.03 -25.89 -12.21
C ARG A 198 10.12 -27.39 -11.95
N GLY A 199 8.99 -28.02 -11.63
CA GLY A 199 8.93 -29.46 -11.36
C GLY A 199 9.57 -29.90 -10.04
N LYS A 200 9.92 -28.98 -9.16
CA LYS A 200 10.37 -29.27 -7.79
C LYS A 200 9.36 -28.72 -6.81
N GLN A 201 8.92 -29.56 -5.91
CA GLN A 201 8.16 -29.11 -4.73
C GLN A 201 9.06 -28.18 -3.91
N VAL A 202 8.70 -26.90 -3.89
CA VAL A 202 9.34 -25.93 -3.02
C VAL A 202 8.32 -25.63 -1.92
N ARG A 203 8.61 -26.08 -0.71
CA ARG A 203 7.94 -25.54 0.47
C ARG A 203 8.24 -24.06 0.46
N SER A 204 7.17 -23.25 0.45
CA SER A 204 7.28 -21.82 0.35
C SER A 204 8.27 -21.30 1.35
N LEU A 205 9.16 -20.69 0.80
CA LEU A 205 10.22 -19.77 1.12
C LEU A 205 10.61 -19.54 2.57
N THR A 206 9.94 -20.07 3.54
CA THR A 206 10.44 -20.23 4.91
C THR A 206 9.37 -20.90 5.75
N GLU A 207 9.77 -21.86 6.53
CA GLU A 207 9.00 -22.36 7.67
C GLU A 207 8.59 -21.26 8.66
N GLU A 208 8.97 -20.00 8.39
CA GLU A 208 8.86 -18.82 9.23
C GLU A 208 7.83 -17.79 8.75
N ARG A 209 7.17 -17.98 7.59
CA ARG A 209 6.17 -17.03 7.08
C ARG A 209 4.77 -17.60 7.16
N ILE A 210 3.93 -16.92 7.91
CA ILE A 210 2.53 -17.26 8.03
C ILE A 210 1.73 -16.33 7.11
N PHE A 211 1.05 -16.93 6.13
CA PHE A 211 0.10 -16.20 5.29
C PHE A 211 -1.30 -16.38 5.87
N PHE A 212 -1.93 -15.29 6.21
CA PHE A 212 -3.34 -15.28 6.61
C PHE A 212 -4.17 -14.93 5.38
N ASN A 213 -4.85 -15.94 4.86
CA ASN A 213 -5.72 -15.75 3.71
C ASN A 213 -7.05 -16.44 3.95
N GLN A 214 -8.14 -15.74 3.69
CA GLN A 214 -9.46 -16.35 3.77
C GLN A 214 -9.74 -17.11 2.48
N LYS A 215 -10.00 -18.42 2.58
CA LYS A 215 -10.70 -19.11 1.50
C LYS A 215 -12.09 -18.52 1.38
N SER A 216 -12.48 -18.11 0.18
CA SER A 216 -13.89 -17.82 -0.09
C SER A 216 -14.71 -19.08 0.06
N THR A 217 -16.03 -18.95 0.16
CA THR A 217 -16.98 -20.09 0.28
C THR A 217 -16.91 -21.05 -0.91
N ASP A 218 -16.40 -20.60 -2.04
CA ASP A 218 -16.13 -21.40 -3.26
C ASP A 218 -14.72 -21.99 -3.28
N GLY A 219 -13.91 -21.76 -2.24
CA GLY A 219 -12.53 -22.23 -2.16
C GLY A 219 -11.51 -21.34 -2.87
N SER A 220 -11.93 -20.25 -3.53
CA SER A 220 -11.04 -19.31 -4.21
C SER A 220 -10.37 -18.35 -3.21
N ILE A 221 -9.12 -17.97 -3.49
CA ILE A 221 -8.40 -16.93 -2.78
C ILE A 221 -8.45 -15.69 -3.67
N GLY A 222 -9.27 -14.71 -3.29
CA GLY A 222 -9.37 -13.46 -4.06
C GLY A 222 -8.34 -12.42 -3.63
N PRO A 223 -7.96 -11.49 -4.53
CA PRO A 223 -7.16 -10.34 -4.18
C PRO A 223 -7.82 -9.54 -3.05
N GLY A 224 -7.01 -9.03 -2.12
CA GLY A 224 -7.48 -8.17 -1.06
C GLY A 224 -8.26 -8.83 0.08
N LYS A 225 -8.26 -10.17 0.17
CA LYS A 225 -9.00 -10.87 1.25
C LYS A 225 -8.17 -11.14 2.52
N GLY A 226 -6.84 -11.16 2.42
CA GLY A 226 -5.99 -11.44 3.58
C GLY A 226 -6.05 -10.35 4.64
N GLY A 227 -5.95 -9.10 4.23
CA GLY A 227 -6.03 -7.95 5.12
C GLY A 227 -7.41 -7.77 5.73
N SER A 228 -8.47 -7.91 4.95
CA SER A 228 -9.85 -7.85 5.45
C SER A 228 -10.14 -8.96 6.46
N PHE A 229 -9.63 -10.18 6.23
CA PHE A 229 -9.79 -11.29 7.15
C PHE A 229 -9.21 -11.01 8.53
N LEU A 230 -7.98 -10.49 8.60
CA LEU A 230 -7.38 -10.12 9.89
C LEU A 230 -8.20 -9.06 10.61
N ILE A 231 -8.56 -7.98 9.89
CA ILE A 231 -9.32 -6.87 10.46
C ILE A 231 -10.67 -7.35 10.99
N GLU A 232 -11.41 -8.15 10.23
CA GLU A 232 -12.68 -8.74 10.67
C GLU A 232 -12.50 -9.67 11.86
N THR A 233 -11.43 -10.46 11.88
CA THR A 233 -11.10 -11.34 13.01
C THR A 233 -10.87 -10.52 14.27
N MET A 234 -10.16 -9.40 14.18
CA MET A 234 -9.97 -8.49 15.31
C MET A 234 -11.28 -7.84 15.75
N VAL A 235 -12.05 -7.29 14.82
CA VAL A 235 -13.31 -6.60 15.15
C VAL A 235 -14.32 -7.57 15.78
N ARG A 236 -14.36 -8.83 15.37
CA ARG A 236 -15.19 -9.87 16.04
C ARG A 236 -14.82 -10.09 17.50
N GLN A 237 -13.59 -9.75 17.93
CA GLN A 237 -13.20 -9.82 19.34
C GLN A 237 -13.66 -8.61 20.17
N PHE A 238 -14.07 -7.50 19.54
CA PHE A 238 -14.44 -6.26 20.26
C PHE A 238 -15.50 -6.47 21.33
N PRO A 239 -16.63 -7.18 21.07
CA PRO A 239 -17.63 -7.45 22.10
C PRO A 239 -17.09 -8.25 23.28
N LYS A 240 -16.21 -9.22 23.03
CA LYS A 240 -15.60 -10.05 24.08
C LYS A 240 -14.80 -9.22 25.09
N TYR A 241 -14.11 -8.19 24.60
CA TYR A 241 -13.25 -7.33 25.41
C TYR A 241 -13.90 -5.99 25.78
N GLY A 242 -15.18 -5.78 25.43
CA GLY A 242 -15.90 -4.53 25.70
C GLY A 242 -15.32 -3.32 24.96
N ILE A 243 -14.65 -3.52 23.82
CA ILE A 243 -14.10 -2.44 22.99
C ILE A 243 -15.25 -1.74 22.27
N GLN A 244 -15.32 -0.42 22.42
CA GLN A 244 -16.33 0.39 21.74
C GLN A 244 -15.76 0.95 20.43
N LEU A 245 -16.40 0.63 19.30
CA LEU A 245 -16.08 1.19 18.00
C LEU A 245 -17.06 2.33 17.67
N LEU A 246 -16.52 3.51 17.40
CA LEU A 246 -17.25 4.68 16.93
C LEU A 246 -16.86 4.96 15.47
N THR A 247 -17.70 4.54 14.54
CA THR A 247 -17.56 4.86 13.11
C THR A 247 -18.08 6.27 12.82
N GLN A 248 -17.73 6.83 11.66
CA GLN A 248 -18.06 8.21 11.26
C GLN A 248 -17.59 9.24 12.31
N THR A 249 -16.57 8.89 13.11
CA THR A 249 -16.09 9.72 14.22
C THR A 249 -14.60 10.04 14.01
N ALA A 250 -14.34 11.23 13.48
CA ALA A 250 -12.99 11.69 13.15
C ALA A 250 -12.34 12.36 14.36
N ALA A 251 -11.18 11.89 14.80
CA ALA A 251 -10.34 12.59 15.75
C ALA A 251 -9.90 13.96 15.18
N LYS A 252 -9.92 15.02 16.00
CA LYS A 252 -9.59 16.39 15.60
C LYS A 252 -8.48 17.01 16.43
N LYS A 253 -8.30 16.57 17.66
CA LYS A 253 -7.25 17.08 18.53
C LYS A 253 -6.91 16.06 19.61
N ILE A 254 -5.63 15.91 19.92
CA ILE A 254 -5.14 15.22 21.10
C ILE A 254 -4.90 16.28 22.18
N LEU A 255 -5.43 16.04 23.37
CA LEU A 255 -5.26 16.91 24.52
C LEU A 255 -4.15 16.39 25.42
N THR A 256 -3.37 17.30 25.96
CA THR A 256 -2.35 17.01 26.96
C THR A 256 -2.63 17.79 28.24
N ASP A 257 -2.17 17.30 29.36
CA ASP A 257 -2.20 18.00 30.66
C ASP A 257 -0.98 18.95 30.83
N GLU A 258 -0.86 19.56 31.99
CA GLU A 258 0.22 20.49 32.32
C GLU A 258 1.60 19.85 32.31
N THR A 259 1.69 18.52 32.43
CA THR A 259 2.94 17.74 32.35
C THR A 259 3.30 17.39 30.91
N GLY A 260 2.41 17.64 29.97
CA GLY A 260 2.52 17.24 28.57
C GLY A 260 2.11 15.79 28.30
N ALA A 261 1.53 15.10 29.27
CA ALA A 261 0.99 13.75 29.08
C ALA A 261 -0.41 13.79 28.44
N VAL A 262 -0.77 12.74 27.69
CA VAL A 262 -2.10 12.61 27.09
C VAL A 262 -3.19 12.69 28.17
N SER A 263 -4.20 13.52 27.93
CA SER A 263 -5.36 13.71 28.84
C SER A 263 -6.72 13.47 28.15
N GLY A 264 -6.75 13.43 26.82
CA GLY A 264 -7.98 13.18 26.09
C GLY A 264 -7.88 13.37 24.59
N VAL A 265 -9.02 13.20 23.91
CA VAL A 265 -9.20 13.40 22.48
C VAL A 265 -10.48 14.20 22.23
N ILE A 266 -10.41 15.19 21.36
CA ILE A 266 -11.57 15.81 20.75
C ILE A 266 -11.79 15.14 19.39
N ALA A 267 -12.98 14.63 19.17
CA ALA A 267 -13.42 14.03 17.91
C ALA A 267 -14.72 14.70 17.44
N ARG A 268 -15.11 14.39 16.21
CA ARG A 268 -16.36 14.87 15.63
C ARG A 268 -17.05 13.76 14.87
N ASP A 269 -18.30 13.50 15.20
CA ASP A 269 -19.22 12.69 14.43
C ASP A 269 -20.15 13.58 13.58
N PRO A 270 -21.00 13.05 12.70
CA PRO A 270 -21.92 13.85 11.90
C PRO A 270 -22.84 14.74 12.72
N GLY A 271 -23.22 14.33 13.94
CA GLY A 271 -24.13 15.06 14.82
C GLY A 271 -23.45 16.15 15.64
N GLY A 272 -22.15 16.11 15.86
CA GLY A 272 -21.47 17.10 16.67
C GLY A 272 -20.11 16.70 17.23
N GLU A 273 -19.72 17.39 18.30
CA GLU A 273 -18.46 17.16 18.99
C GLU A 273 -18.55 15.99 19.96
N VAL A 274 -17.48 15.20 20.02
CA VAL A 274 -17.29 14.10 20.96
C VAL A 274 -16.00 14.31 21.71
N ARG A 275 -16.08 14.46 23.03
CA ARG A 275 -14.92 14.64 23.92
C ARG A 275 -14.67 13.34 24.67
N ILE A 276 -13.45 12.84 24.61
CA ILE A 276 -13.09 11.59 25.25
C ILE A 276 -11.93 11.84 26.21
N LYS A 277 -12.18 11.71 27.52
CA LYS A 277 -11.12 11.72 28.51
C LYS A 277 -10.38 10.37 28.47
N CYS A 278 -9.05 10.39 28.34
CA CYS A 278 -8.25 9.17 28.33
C CYS A 278 -6.81 9.45 28.81
N LYS A 279 -6.09 8.39 29.21
CA LYS A 279 -4.69 8.46 29.65
C LYS A 279 -3.71 8.12 28.54
N ALA A 280 -4.18 7.45 27.48
CA ALA A 280 -3.33 7.07 26.36
C ALA A 280 -4.09 7.17 25.03
N VAL A 281 -3.31 7.38 23.96
CA VAL A 281 -3.76 7.37 22.57
C VAL A 281 -2.80 6.53 21.72
N ILE A 282 -3.35 5.66 20.89
CA ILE A 282 -2.60 4.96 19.84
C ILE A 282 -3.10 5.46 18.49
N CYS A 283 -2.26 6.17 17.75
CA CYS A 283 -2.56 6.64 16.40
C CYS A 283 -2.25 5.54 15.38
N SER A 284 -3.27 5.10 14.63
CA SER A 284 -3.18 4.18 13.50
C SER A 284 -4.10 4.63 12.38
N SER A 285 -4.05 5.94 12.07
CA SER A 285 -4.99 6.65 11.20
C SER A 285 -4.71 6.50 9.70
N GLY A 286 -3.70 5.71 9.32
CA GLY A 286 -3.30 5.50 7.94
C GLY A 286 -2.41 6.61 7.39
N SER A 287 -2.17 6.53 6.08
CA SER A 287 -1.24 7.38 5.35
C SER A 287 -1.85 8.75 4.98
N TYR A 288 -1.14 9.52 4.16
CA TYR A 288 -1.58 10.80 3.61
C TYR A 288 -1.67 10.81 2.06
N THR A 289 -1.79 9.64 1.45
CA THR A 289 -1.83 9.49 -0.01
C THR A 289 -2.96 10.23 -0.70
N HIS A 290 -4.05 10.50 -0.01
CA HIS A 290 -5.19 11.30 -0.51
C HIS A 290 -5.16 12.77 -0.05
N ASN A 291 -3.98 13.27 0.35
CA ASN A 291 -3.80 14.67 0.73
C ASN A 291 -2.68 15.33 -0.08
N ASP A 292 -3.05 16.02 -1.17
CA ASP A 292 -2.09 16.67 -2.06
C ASP A 292 -1.23 17.72 -1.36
N ALA A 293 -1.76 18.40 -0.36
CA ALA A 293 -1.00 19.39 0.39
C ALA A 293 0.12 18.75 1.21
N LEU A 294 -0.15 17.62 1.87
CA LEU A 294 0.86 16.87 2.60
C LEU A 294 1.85 16.18 1.67
N LEU A 295 1.38 15.60 0.55
CA LEU A 295 2.26 15.04 -0.46
C LEU A 295 3.20 16.11 -1.02
N ARG A 296 2.72 17.31 -1.34
CA ARG A 296 3.57 18.44 -1.79
C ARG A 296 4.53 18.92 -0.70
N ARG A 297 4.09 18.89 0.57
CA ARG A 297 4.92 19.28 1.71
C ARG A 297 6.07 18.29 1.97
N PHE A 298 5.79 16.99 1.94
CA PHE A 298 6.73 15.95 2.34
C PHE A 298 7.48 15.32 1.16
N ILE A 299 6.85 15.25 0.00
CA ILE A 299 7.36 14.59 -1.19
C ILE A 299 7.19 15.53 -2.41
N PRO A 300 7.83 16.70 -2.42
CA PRO A 300 7.61 17.71 -3.46
C PRO A 300 7.96 17.22 -4.86
N TRP A 301 8.91 16.30 -5.01
CA TRP A 301 9.28 15.70 -6.28
C TRP A 301 8.21 14.77 -6.88
N PHE A 302 7.21 14.39 -6.09
CA PHE A 302 6.07 13.61 -6.56
C PHE A 302 5.15 14.41 -7.51
N PHE A 303 5.24 15.73 -7.45
CA PHE A 303 4.52 16.66 -8.31
C PHE A 303 5.53 17.44 -9.18
N PRO A 304 6.00 16.86 -10.32
CA PRO A 304 6.89 17.59 -11.20
C PRO A 304 6.24 18.89 -11.70
N ASP A 305 7.07 19.86 -12.07
CA ASP A 305 6.61 21.12 -12.62
C ASP A 305 5.75 20.84 -13.87
N GLU A 306 4.49 21.26 -13.84
CA GLU A 306 3.56 21.12 -14.95
C GLU A 306 4.05 21.86 -16.21
N LYS A 307 4.91 22.87 -16.05
CA LYS A 307 5.53 23.60 -17.18
C LYS A 307 6.59 22.75 -17.88
N GLU A 308 7.33 21.94 -17.13
CA GLU A 308 8.37 21.07 -17.67
C GLU A 308 7.78 19.75 -18.17
N ASN A 309 6.66 19.32 -17.60
CA ASN A 309 6.00 18.06 -17.96
C ASN A 309 4.48 18.24 -18.09
N PRO A 310 4.03 18.94 -19.13
CA PRO A 310 2.60 19.20 -19.34
C PRO A 310 1.86 17.89 -19.65
N ASN A 311 0.57 17.84 -19.25
CA ASN A 311 -0.30 16.68 -19.44
C ASN A 311 0.19 15.39 -18.75
N CYS A 312 0.80 15.53 -17.58
CA CYS A 312 1.15 14.38 -16.76
C CYS A 312 -0.08 13.54 -16.43
N GLU A 313 0.10 12.24 -16.50
CA GLU A 313 -0.90 11.32 -15.96
C GLU A 313 -1.07 11.54 -14.45
N PRO A 314 -2.31 11.58 -13.96
CA PRO A 314 -2.55 11.66 -12.54
C PRO A 314 -2.01 10.42 -11.83
N VAL A 315 -1.49 10.62 -10.63
CA VAL A 315 -1.06 9.50 -9.79
C VAL A 315 -2.26 8.66 -9.42
N HIS A 316 -2.17 7.36 -9.68
CA HIS A 316 -3.19 6.44 -9.21
C HIS A 316 -2.97 6.12 -7.73
N ARG A 317 -4.03 6.15 -6.91
CA ARG A 317 -3.97 5.96 -5.45
C ARG A 317 -4.71 4.70 -5.07
N PHE A 318 -3.96 3.67 -4.70
CA PHE A 318 -4.52 2.40 -4.24
C PHE A 318 -4.94 2.41 -2.76
N ALA A 319 -4.68 3.49 -2.05
CA ALA A 319 -5.06 3.66 -0.65
C ALA A 319 -6.53 4.06 -0.49
N ALA A 320 -7.08 3.83 0.69
CA ALA A 320 -8.44 4.27 1.00
C ALA A 320 -8.57 5.80 0.91
N PRO A 321 -9.70 6.35 0.40
CA PRO A 321 -9.90 7.80 0.29
C PRO A 321 -9.83 8.54 1.63
N THR A 322 -9.87 7.79 2.71
CA THR A 322 -9.71 8.30 4.08
C THR A 322 -8.25 8.47 4.51
N ASP A 323 -7.27 8.10 3.68
CA ASP A 323 -5.85 8.30 3.98
C ASP A 323 -5.43 9.75 3.72
N THR A 324 -5.85 10.62 4.62
CA THR A 324 -5.71 12.08 4.51
C THR A 324 -4.66 12.67 5.46
N GLY A 325 -3.89 11.83 6.19
CA GLY A 325 -2.79 12.27 7.04
C GLY A 325 -3.21 12.94 8.33
N ASP A 326 -4.31 12.53 8.93
CA ASP A 326 -4.86 13.11 10.15
C ASP A 326 -3.84 13.17 11.29
N VAL A 327 -2.90 12.21 11.35
CA VAL A 327 -1.86 12.17 12.38
C VAL A 327 -0.96 13.42 12.38
N VAL A 328 -0.78 14.07 11.23
CA VAL A 328 0.06 15.28 11.13
C VAL A 328 -0.57 16.42 11.94
N GLU A 329 -1.85 16.71 11.70
CA GLU A 329 -2.58 17.74 12.45
C GLU A 329 -2.74 17.36 13.93
N LEU A 330 -3.03 16.09 14.21
CA LEU A 330 -3.14 15.56 15.57
C LEU A 330 -1.81 15.69 16.32
N GLY A 331 -0.71 15.33 15.69
CA GLY A 331 0.63 15.43 16.26
C GLY A 331 1.05 16.89 16.50
N GLU A 332 0.85 17.76 15.52
CA GLU A 332 1.12 19.19 15.68
C GLU A 332 0.30 19.79 16.83
N SER A 333 -0.95 19.34 17.03
CA SER A 333 -1.82 19.82 18.09
C SER A 333 -1.36 19.52 19.51
N CYS A 334 -0.52 18.49 19.68
CA CYS A 334 0.00 18.05 20.99
C CYS A 334 1.53 18.19 21.11
N GLY A 335 2.19 18.86 20.15
CA GLY A 335 3.63 19.10 20.19
C GLY A 335 4.49 17.88 19.85
N ALA A 336 3.99 16.99 19.00
CA ALA A 336 4.74 15.85 18.48
C ALA A 336 5.75 16.30 17.42
N PHE A 337 6.82 15.52 17.28
CA PHE A 337 7.75 15.65 16.17
C PHE A 337 7.10 15.12 14.90
N VAL A 338 6.74 16.01 14.00
CA VAL A 338 6.24 15.66 12.66
C VAL A 338 7.45 15.36 11.77
N ASP A 339 7.44 14.19 11.15
CA ASP A 339 8.51 13.76 10.27
C ASP A 339 8.27 14.23 8.84
N TYR A 340 9.19 15.06 8.34
CA TYR A 340 9.16 15.64 7.00
C TYR A 340 9.86 14.76 5.96
N ASP A 341 10.53 13.71 6.39
CA ASP A 341 11.28 12.79 5.54
C ASP A 341 10.41 11.59 5.16
N ALA A 342 9.24 11.88 4.65
CA ALA A 342 8.26 10.88 4.32
C ALA A 342 8.61 10.15 3.02
N PHE A 343 8.36 8.86 3.00
CA PHE A 343 8.53 8.00 1.84
C PHE A 343 7.16 7.63 1.28
N CYS A 344 7.01 7.64 -0.03
CA CYS A 344 5.83 7.14 -0.71
C CYS A 344 6.14 5.79 -1.35
N ILE A 345 5.32 4.79 -1.08
CA ILE A 345 5.39 3.51 -1.77
C ILE A 345 4.78 3.71 -3.14
N ASN A 346 5.64 3.61 -4.14
CA ASN A 346 5.27 3.83 -5.50
C ASN A 346 5.22 2.49 -6.22
N LEU A 347 4.11 2.25 -6.88
CA LEU A 347 3.90 1.09 -7.71
C LEU A 347 3.65 1.53 -9.15
N PHE A 348 3.93 0.63 -10.08
CA PHE A 348 3.34 0.72 -11.40
C PHE A 348 1.91 0.21 -11.32
N GLY A 349 0.96 0.93 -11.87
CA GLY A 349 -0.41 0.45 -11.97
C GLY A 349 -0.89 0.41 -13.40
N PRO A 350 -1.68 -0.59 -13.79
CA PRO A 350 -2.50 -0.49 -14.98
C PRO A 350 -3.49 0.66 -14.80
N VAL A 351 -3.82 1.33 -15.88
CA VAL A 351 -4.52 2.62 -15.83
C VAL A 351 -6.00 2.46 -15.60
N HIS A 352 -6.58 1.36 -16.04
CA HIS A 352 -8.02 1.28 -16.23
C HIS A 352 -8.71 0.19 -15.43
N HIS A 353 -7.99 -0.80 -14.96
CA HIS A 353 -8.52 -1.82 -14.08
C HIS A 353 -7.60 -1.95 -12.88
N PRO A 354 -7.77 -1.17 -11.80
CA PRO A 354 -6.84 -1.10 -10.67
C PRO A 354 -6.57 -2.47 -10.02
N PHE A 355 -7.42 -3.44 -10.29
CA PHE A 355 -7.26 -4.83 -9.85
C PHE A 355 -7.07 -5.84 -10.99
N SER A 356 -6.82 -5.38 -12.20
CA SER A 356 -6.19 -6.24 -13.19
C SER A 356 -4.72 -6.45 -12.78
N PHE A 357 -4.50 -7.50 -12.02
CA PHE A 357 -3.16 -7.91 -11.61
C PHE A 357 -2.27 -8.30 -12.81
N ALA A 358 -2.86 -8.57 -13.97
CA ALA A 358 -2.14 -8.87 -15.18
C ALA A 358 -1.13 -7.79 -15.55
N GLY A 359 -1.57 -6.54 -15.64
CA GLY A 359 -0.70 -5.41 -15.94
C GLY A 359 0.35 -5.17 -14.85
N PHE A 360 -0.06 -5.26 -13.58
CA PHE A 360 0.83 -5.12 -12.44
C PHE A 360 1.93 -6.19 -12.43
N PHE A 361 1.58 -7.46 -12.63
CA PHE A 361 2.56 -8.55 -12.64
C PHE A 361 3.45 -8.52 -13.87
N ALA A 362 2.93 -8.16 -15.04
CA ALA A 362 3.74 -7.95 -16.22
C ALA A 362 4.85 -6.92 -15.94
N GLN A 363 4.50 -5.80 -15.32
CA GLN A 363 5.45 -4.73 -14.98
C GLN A 363 6.43 -5.10 -13.86
N MET A 364 6.10 -6.09 -13.05
CA MET A 364 6.93 -6.52 -11.91
C MET A 364 7.63 -7.86 -12.15
N SER A 365 7.53 -8.44 -13.33
CA SER A 365 8.17 -9.71 -13.66
C SER A 365 9.70 -9.66 -13.61
N GLY A 366 10.26 -8.47 -13.80
CA GLY A 366 11.70 -8.25 -13.97
C GLY A 366 12.23 -8.60 -15.36
N ASN A 367 11.45 -9.34 -16.15
CA ASN A 367 11.84 -9.79 -17.49
C ASN A 367 11.53 -8.75 -18.58
N GLN A 368 10.65 -7.80 -18.30
CA GLN A 368 10.26 -6.73 -19.24
C GLN A 368 11.44 -5.80 -19.56
N MET A 369 11.37 -5.18 -20.72
CA MET A 369 12.13 -3.98 -21.04
C MET A 369 11.19 -2.77 -20.88
N THR A 370 11.49 -1.83 -19.99
CA THR A 370 10.62 -0.67 -19.76
C THR A 370 11.16 0.57 -20.44
N VAL A 371 10.31 1.21 -21.25
CA VAL A 371 10.65 2.43 -21.95
C VAL A 371 9.68 3.57 -21.64
N ASN A 372 10.17 4.80 -21.75
CA ASN A 372 9.38 6.01 -21.70
C ASN A 372 8.80 6.37 -23.09
N LEU A 373 8.03 7.46 -23.19
CA LEU A 373 7.47 7.95 -24.47
C LEU A 373 8.53 8.35 -25.51
N LYS A 374 9.79 8.61 -25.08
CA LYS A 374 10.90 8.86 -25.98
C LYS A 374 11.58 7.57 -26.46
N GLY A 375 11.00 6.41 -26.18
CA GLY A 375 11.52 5.12 -26.57
C GLY A 375 12.80 4.71 -25.86
N LYS A 376 13.10 5.25 -24.66
CA LYS A 376 14.34 5.01 -23.93
C LYS A 376 14.10 4.28 -22.61
N ARG A 377 14.93 3.30 -22.29
CA ARG A 377 15.08 2.74 -20.94
C ARG A 377 15.63 3.83 -20.01
N PHE A 378 15.37 3.71 -18.72
CA PHE A 378 15.76 4.74 -17.74
C PHE A 378 16.08 4.17 -16.35
N TYR A 379 15.99 2.85 -16.12
CA TYR A 379 16.29 2.19 -14.85
C TYR A 379 16.51 0.68 -15.05
N ASN A 380 16.92 -0.01 -13.96
CA ASN A 380 17.02 -1.47 -13.91
C ASN A 380 15.66 -2.11 -13.60
N GLU A 381 15.02 -2.69 -14.58
CA GLU A 381 13.68 -3.32 -14.44
C GLU A 381 13.72 -4.62 -13.62
N GLY A 382 14.90 -5.22 -13.50
CA GLY A 382 15.11 -6.42 -12.69
C GLY A 382 15.17 -6.16 -11.19
N ALA A 383 15.35 -4.88 -10.79
CA ALA A 383 15.38 -4.47 -9.39
C ALA A 383 13.98 -4.09 -8.92
N MET A 384 13.37 -4.91 -8.07
CA MET A 384 12.02 -4.70 -7.55
C MET A 384 11.90 -3.35 -6.85
N GLY A 385 10.88 -2.57 -7.22
CA GLY A 385 10.63 -1.24 -6.66
C GLY A 385 11.54 -0.13 -7.16
N ALA A 386 12.60 -0.43 -7.93
CA ALA A 386 13.55 0.59 -8.41
C ALA A 386 12.93 1.57 -9.42
N GLY A 387 11.88 1.15 -10.13
CA GLY A 387 11.26 1.97 -11.20
C GLY A 387 10.27 3.02 -10.72
N ALA A 388 9.78 2.89 -9.51
CA ALA A 388 8.67 3.72 -9.05
C ALA A 388 9.00 5.22 -9.05
N ALA A 389 10.14 5.60 -8.53
CA ALA A 389 10.54 6.99 -8.51
C ALA A 389 11.04 7.53 -9.86
N PRO A 390 11.88 6.80 -10.61
CA PRO A 390 12.28 7.26 -11.93
C PRO A 390 11.11 7.61 -12.85
N ILE A 391 9.93 6.96 -12.71
CA ILE A 391 8.74 7.27 -13.51
C ILE A 391 8.25 8.69 -13.28
N CYS A 392 8.35 9.22 -12.06
CA CYS A 392 7.93 10.59 -11.78
C CYS A 392 8.60 11.62 -12.71
N PHE A 393 9.81 11.32 -13.18
CA PHE A 393 10.62 12.19 -14.02
C PHE A 393 10.52 11.85 -15.52
N GLN A 394 9.71 10.84 -15.89
CA GLN A 394 9.53 10.51 -17.30
C GLN A 394 8.47 11.40 -17.97
N PRO A 395 8.55 11.58 -19.30
CA PRO A 395 7.55 12.37 -20.04
C PRO A 395 6.14 11.90 -19.72
N ARG A 396 5.27 12.83 -19.34
CA ARG A 396 3.87 12.59 -18.93
C ARG A 396 3.69 11.57 -17.79
N ARG A 397 4.77 11.10 -17.13
CA ARG A 397 4.78 9.99 -16.16
C ARG A 397 4.22 8.69 -16.74
N MET A 398 4.41 8.49 -18.02
CA MET A 398 3.96 7.32 -18.75
C MET A 398 5.13 6.46 -19.16
N VAL A 399 4.97 5.16 -19.00
CA VAL A 399 5.95 4.16 -19.41
C VAL A 399 5.25 2.96 -20.01
N TYR A 400 6.01 2.17 -20.75
CA TYR A 400 5.53 0.92 -21.31
C TYR A 400 6.52 -0.21 -21.00
N SER A 401 6.01 -1.30 -20.45
CA SER A 401 6.74 -2.55 -20.34
C SER A 401 6.57 -3.34 -21.63
N ILE A 402 7.67 -3.56 -22.33
CA ILE A 402 7.71 -4.18 -23.65
C ILE A 402 8.05 -5.65 -23.50
N PHE A 403 7.32 -6.48 -24.22
CA PHE A 403 7.54 -7.92 -24.32
C PHE A 403 7.42 -8.38 -25.76
N ASP A 404 8.09 -9.47 -26.07
CA ASP A 404 7.78 -10.31 -27.22
C ASP A 404 6.89 -11.50 -26.81
N THR A 405 6.47 -12.34 -27.75
CA THR A 405 5.59 -13.49 -27.45
C THR A 405 6.18 -14.44 -26.40
N PRO A 406 7.45 -14.92 -26.51
CA PRO A 406 8.03 -15.77 -25.47
C PRO A 406 8.14 -15.09 -24.11
N GLY A 407 8.44 -13.78 -24.08
CA GLY A 407 8.51 -13.00 -22.86
C GLY A 407 7.15 -12.87 -22.17
N MET A 408 6.10 -12.63 -22.93
CA MET A 408 4.73 -12.54 -22.43
C MET A 408 4.21 -13.89 -21.93
N GLU A 409 4.46 -14.98 -22.68
CA GLU A 409 4.10 -16.33 -22.24
C GLU A 409 4.80 -16.69 -20.93
N ALA A 410 6.08 -16.35 -20.79
CA ALA A 410 6.81 -16.56 -19.55
C ALA A 410 6.21 -15.77 -18.37
N VAL A 411 5.77 -14.53 -18.60
CA VAL A 411 5.05 -13.75 -17.57
C VAL A 411 3.73 -14.41 -17.21
N MET A 412 2.98 -14.90 -18.19
CA MET A 412 1.71 -15.59 -17.96
C MET A 412 1.87 -16.91 -17.21
N ASP A 413 2.97 -17.59 -17.41
CA ASP A 413 3.23 -18.90 -16.75
C ASP A 413 3.99 -18.76 -15.43
N GLU A 414 4.90 -17.80 -15.32
CA GLU A 414 5.81 -17.65 -14.17
C GLU A 414 5.54 -16.42 -13.30
N GLY A 415 4.81 -15.43 -13.83
CA GLY A 415 4.75 -14.06 -13.25
C GLY A 415 4.31 -13.98 -11.80
N ILE A 416 3.57 -14.96 -11.32
CA ILE A 416 3.10 -15.01 -9.92
C ILE A 416 4.00 -15.88 -9.04
N ARG A 417 4.73 -16.85 -9.63
CA ARG A 417 5.59 -17.76 -8.88
C ARG A 417 6.76 -17.05 -8.18
N THR A 418 7.17 -15.90 -8.69
CA THR A 418 8.32 -15.16 -8.15
C THR A 418 8.00 -14.37 -6.88
N ARG A 419 6.73 -14.23 -6.51
CA ARG A 419 6.29 -13.44 -5.35
C ARG A 419 5.75 -14.24 -4.18
N GLY A 420 6.28 -15.41 -3.92
CA GLY A 420 6.03 -16.09 -2.65
C GLY A 420 4.70 -16.85 -2.60
N GLY A 421 4.30 -17.47 -3.70
CA GLY A 421 3.32 -18.54 -3.63
C GLY A 421 1.89 -18.12 -3.41
N ILE A 422 1.49 -17.00 -3.99
CA ILE A 422 0.06 -16.70 -4.16
C ILE A 422 -0.43 -17.58 -5.30
N GLU A 423 -1.20 -18.62 -4.93
CA GLU A 423 -1.40 -19.79 -5.77
C GLU A 423 -2.52 -19.73 -6.79
N GLY A 424 -2.40 -20.67 -7.67
CA GLY A 424 -3.35 -21.36 -8.57
C GLY A 424 -4.60 -20.64 -9.02
N GLU A 425 -5.39 -20.16 -8.12
CA GLU A 425 -6.63 -19.40 -8.37
C GLU A 425 -6.34 -17.96 -8.88
N TYR A 426 -5.30 -17.35 -8.35
CA TYR A 426 -4.81 -16.05 -8.82
C TYR A 426 -4.27 -16.11 -10.24
N LEU A 427 -3.52 -17.18 -10.55
CA LEU A 427 -3.04 -17.44 -11.90
C LEU A 427 -4.17 -17.66 -12.89
N LYS A 428 -5.21 -18.38 -12.50
CA LYS A 428 -6.39 -18.59 -13.35
C LYS A 428 -7.09 -17.27 -13.64
N ARG A 429 -7.33 -16.44 -12.62
CA ARG A 429 -7.96 -15.15 -12.78
C ARG A 429 -7.07 -14.19 -13.57
N TRP A 430 -5.78 -14.17 -13.31
CA TRP A 430 -4.83 -13.33 -14.00
C TRP A 430 -4.80 -13.63 -15.51
N LYS A 431 -4.78 -14.92 -15.91
CA LYS A 431 -4.89 -15.32 -17.32
C LYS A 431 -6.21 -14.86 -17.93
N THR A 432 -7.30 -14.98 -17.18
CA THR A 432 -8.62 -14.52 -17.62
C THR A 432 -8.65 -13.00 -17.78
N ASP A 433 -8.23 -12.27 -16.76
CA ASP A 433 -8.21 -10.80 -16.78
C ASP A 433 -7.30 -10.28 -17.91
N PHE A 434 -6.16 -10.94 -18.15
CA PHE A 434 -5.26 -10.59 -19.24
C PHE A 434 -5.86 -10.90 -20.60
N GLN A 435 -6.55 -12.03 -20.75
CA GLN A 435 -7.22 -12.39 -21.98
C GLN A 435 -8.40 -11.46 -22.26
N GLU A 436 -9.17 -11.09 -21.23
CA GLU A 436 -10.23 -10.08 -21.35
C GLU A 436 -9.68 -8.73 -21.80
N GLU A 437 -8.52 -8.32 -21.29
CA GLU A 437 -7.83 -7.11 -21.72
C GLU A 437 -7.39 -7.19 -23.19
N LEU A 438 -6.83 -8.33 -23.61
CA LEU A 438 -6.49 -8.58 -25.00
C LEU A 438 -7.73 -8.56 -25.91
N ASP A 439 -8.80 -9.22 -25.49
CA ASP A 439 -10.04 -9.35 -26.27
C ASP A 439 -10.79 -8.03 -26.39
N SER A 440 -10.73 -7.19 -25.38
CA SER A 440 -11.36 -5.87 -25.38
C SER A 440 -10.65 -4.88 -26.32
N HIS A 441 -9.42 -5.18 -26.75
CA HIS A 441 -8.57 -4.30 -27.58
C HIS A 441 -8.65 -2.84 -27.11
N ASN A 442 -8.58 -2.64 -25.78
CA ASN A 442 -8.88 -1.31 -25.24
C ASN A 442 -7.88 -0.23 -25.70
N GLY A 443 -6.70 -0.63 -26.22
CA GLY A 443 -5.70 0.28 -26.76
C GLY A 443 -5.22 1.34 -25.77
N VAL A 444 -5.44 1.10 -24.49
CA VAL A 444 -5.13 2.04 -23.43
C VAL A 444 -4.13 1.43 -22.44
N SER A 445 -4.42 0.23 -21.94
CA SER A 445 -3.54 -0.46 -20.96
C SER A 445 -2.63 -1.49 -21.61
N LEU A 446 -3.06 -2.09 -22.72
CA LEU A 446 -2.33 -3.10 -23.45
C LEU A 446 -2.43 -2.82 -24.95
N PHE A 447 -1.28 -2.81 -25.61
CA PHE A 447 -1.14 -2.68 -27.04
C PHE A 447 -0.49 -3.93 -27.59
N VAL A 448 -0.96 -4.42 -28.73
CA VAL A 448 -0.43 -5.61 -29.40
C VAL A 448 -0.26 -5.32 -30.88
N ALA A 449 0.91 -5.65 -31.42
CA ALA A 449 1.21 -5.45 -32.83
C ALA A 449 2.15 -6.54 -33.36
N ASP A 450 2.08 -6.82 -34.66
CA ASP A 450 2.94 -7.80 -35.31
C ASP A 450 4.38 -7.30 -35.48
N THR A 451 4.58 -5.99 -35.49
CA THR A 451 5.89 -5.34 -35.63
C THR A 451 6.13 -4.32 -34.51
N LEU A 452 7.40 -4.08 -34.20
CA LEU A 452 7.82 -3.05 -33.23
C LEU A 452 7.48 -1.64 -33.70
N GLU A 453 7.49 -1.41 -35.02
CA GLU A 453 7.11 -0.15 -35.65
C GLU A 453 5.65 0.20 -35.40
N GLU A 454 4.77 -0.78 -35.62
CA GLU A 454 3.33 -0.65 -35.36
C GLU A 454 3.04 -0.49 -33.87
N LEU A 455 3.74 -1.26 -33.03
CA LEU A 455 3.60 -1.15 -31.56
C LEU A 455 3.97 0.26 -31.08
N ALA A 456 5.07 0.82 -31.56
CA ALA A 456 5.48 2.17 -31.21
C ALA A 456 4.43 3.22 -31.63
N GLU A 457 3.86 3.05 -32.83
CA GLU A 457 2.83 3.95 -33.34
C GLU A 457 1.53 3.89 -32.53
N GLN A 458 1.05 2.67 -32.21
CA GLN A 458 -0.14 2.46 -31.38
C GLN A 458 0.04 3.02 -29.97
N ALA A 459 1.18 2.79 -29.35
CA ALA A 459 1.49 3.22 -27.97
C ALA A 459 1.93 4.70 -27.88
N GLY A 460 2.13 5.39 -29.00
CA GLY A 460 2.58 6.78 -29.02
C GLY A 460 4.03 6.95 -28.56
N ILE A 461 4.88 5.94 -28.76
CA ILE A 461 6.30 5.97 -28.46
C ILE A 461 7.07 6.52 -29.66
N GLU A 462 8.09 7.33 -29.43
CA GLU A 462 8.98 7.82 -30.51
C GLU A 462 9.66 6.63 -31.21
N LYS A 463 9.24 6.35 -32.46
CA LYS A 463 9.57 5.13 -33.21
C LYS A 463 11.09 4.90 -33.37
N ALA A 464 11.80 5.85 -33.94
CA ALA A 464 13.22 5.64 -34.29
C ALA A 464 14.10 5.42 -33.04
N PRO A 465 14.01 6.20 -31.96
CA PRO A 465 14.72 5.92 -30.72
C PRO A 465 14.33 4.59 -30.08
N PHE A 466 13.06 4.20 -30.15
CA PHE A 466 12.56 2.93 -29.60
C PHE A 466 13.18 1.72 -30.31
N LEU A 467 13.19 1.71 -31.64
CA LEU A 467 13.79 0.61 -32.40
C LEU A 467 15.28 0.48 -32.14
N GLN A 468 16.00 1.61 -32.01
CA GLN A 468 17.39 1.63 -31.64
C GLN A 468 17.61 1.07 -30.23
N GLU A 469 16.75 1.43 -29.28
CA GLU A 469 16.84 0.95 -27.90
C GLU A 469 16.60 -0.56 -27.79
N VAL A 470 15.57 -1.08 -28.51
CA VAL A 470 15.31 -2.54 -28.57
C VAL A 470 16.51 -3.27 -29.16
N ALA A 471 17.08 -2.77 -30.26
CA ALA A 471 18.26 -3.39 -30.87
C ALA A 471 19.47 -3.39 -29.92
N HIS A 472 19.71 -2.28 -29.22
CA HIS A 472 20.77 -2.17 -28.21
C HIS A 472 20.53 -3.13 -27.03
N TYR A 473 19.30 -3.18 -26.50
CA TYR A 473 18.93 -4.09 -25.43
C TYR A 473 19.13 -5.56 -25.84
N ASN A 474 18.74 -5.94 -27.07
CA ASN A 474 18.93 -7.28 -27.59
C ASN A 474 20.42 -7.64 -27.73
N ASP A 475 21.28 -6.68 -28.09
CA ASP A 475 22.72 -6.87 -28.12
C ASP A 475 23.27 -7.15 -26.72
N MET A 476 22.83 -6.42 -25.71
CA MET A 476 23.18 -6.67 -24.31
C MET A 476 22.67 -8.03 -23.82
N CYS A 477 21.47 -8.45 -24.22
CA CYS A 477 20.95 -9.78 -23.92
C CYS A 477 21.86 -10.89 -24.49
N ARG A 478 22.33 -10.73 -25.74
CA ARG A 478 23.27 -11.67 -26.36
C ARG A 478 24.64 -11.72 -25.68
N LYS A 479 25.12 -10.58 -25.19
CA LYS A 479 26.36 -10.49 -24.40
C LYS A 479 26.18 -11.04 -22.97
N GLY A 480 24.94 -11.10 -22.46
CA GLY A 480 24.64 -11.50 -21.09
C GLY A 480 25.02 -10.44 -20.04
N VAL A 481 25.13 -9.17 -20.43
CA VAL A 481 25.49 -8.05 -19.55
C VAL A 481 24.66 -6.83 -19.92
N ASP A 482 23.94 -6.26 -18.98
CA ASP A 482 23.31 -4.95 -19.12
C ASP A 482 24.32 -3.85 -18.73
N GLU A 483 24.94 -3.26 -19.74
CA GLU A 483 25.97 -2.22 -19.59
C GLU A 483 25.37 -0.87 -19.15
N ASP A 484 24.04 -0.67 -19.31
CA ASP A 484 23.36 0.60 -19.03
C ASP A 484 22.90 0.71 -17.57
N PHE A 485 22.22 -0.34 -17.06
CA PHE A 485 21.54 -0.28 -15.76
C PHE A 485 21.87 -1.46 -14.84
N GLY A 486 22.66 -2.43 -15.29
CA GLY A 486 23.10 -3.57 -14.49
C GLY A 486 21.97 -4.57 -14.17
N LYS A 487 21.02 -4.76 -15.09
CA LYS A 487 19.97 -5.75 -14.97
C LYS A 487 20.57 -7.17 -14.92
N ASN A 488 20.09 -7.99 -14.00
CA ASN A 488 20.60 -9.35 -13.85
C ASN A 488 20.40 -10.16 -15.14
N PRO A 489 21.42 -10.86 -15.65
CA PRO A 489 21.35 -11.64 -16.89
C PRO A 489 20.21 -12.65 -16.93
N ARG A 490 19.82 -13.23 -15.78
CA ARG A 490 18.67 -14.16 -15.69
C ARG A 490 17.34 -13.53 -16.12
N ASN A 491 17.23 -12.20 -15.92
CA ASN A 491 16.05 -11.41 -16.23
C ASN A 491 16.15 -10.72 -17.60
N MET A 492 17.27 -10.83 -18.29
CA MET A 492 17.45 -10.26 -19.62
C MET A 492 16.86 -11.20 -20.67
N LYS A 493 15.78 -10.76 -21.28
CA LYS A 493 15.07 -11.49 -22.35
C LYS A 493 15.07 -10.63 -23.59
N PRO A 494 15.59 -11.14 -24.74
CA PRO A 494 15.56 -10.37 -25.98
C PRO A 494 14.12 -10.19 -26.46
N ILE A 495 13.89 -9.16 -27.25
CA ILE A 495 12.59 -8.80 -27.83
C ILE A 495 12.71 -8.99 -29.34
N GLU A 496 12.39 -10.21 -29.84
CA GLU A 496 12.70 -10.63 -31.21
C GLU A 496 11.53 -11.27 -31.94
N THR A 497 10.54 -11.83 -31.21
CA THR A 497 9.49 -12.67 -31.80
C THR A 497 8.11 -12.04 -31.57
N GLY A 498 7.49 -11.55 -32.65
CA GLY A 498 6.13 -11.02 -32.60
C GLY A 498 5.04 -12.10 -32.44
N PRO A 499 3.78 -11.72 -32.12
CA PRO A 499 3.40 -10.35 -31.83
C PRO A 499 4.10 -9.78 -30.61
N PHE A 500 4.25 -8.45 -30.61
CA PHE A 500 4.87 -7.69 -29.52
C PHE A 500 3.80 -6.99 -28.68
N TYR A 501 4.12 -6.81 -27.40
CA TYR A 501 3.20 -6.27 -26.41
C TYR A 501 3.81 -5.04 -25.72
N ALA A 502 3.00 -4.01 -25.52
CA ALA A 502 3.33 -2.86 -24.68
C ALA A 502 2.29 -2.72 -23.56
N VAL A 503 2.72 -3.00 -22.35
CA VAL A 503 1.87 -2.88 -21.16
C VAL A 503 2.08 -1.50 -20.57
N PHE A 504 1.02 -0.69 -20.56
CA PHE A 504 1.06 0.68 -20.05
C PHE A 504 1.30 0.69 -18.54
N GLY A 505 2.14 1.60 -18.10
CA GLY A 505 2.40 1.88 -16.70
C GLY A 505 2.41 3.36 -16.41
N LYS A 506 1.88 3.72 -15.25
CA LYS A 506 1.97 5.07 -14.71
C LYS A 506 2.31 5.04 -13.24
N MET A 507 2.59 6.23 -12.72
CA MET A 507 2.80 6.38 -11.29
C MET A 507 1.56 5.98 -10.51
N ALA A 508 1.74 5.07 -9.57
CA ALA A 508 0.75 4.68 -8.57
C ALA A 508 1.36 4.73 -7.17
N THR A 509 0.55 4.88 -6.15
CA THR A 509 0.96 4.78 -4.74
C THR A 509 -0.07 4.02 -3.94
N ASP A 510 0.37 3.14 -3.06
CA ASP A 510 -0.46 2.38 -2.13
C ASP A 510 -0.31 2.85 -0.68
N GLY A 511 0.77 3.57 -0.36
CA GLY A 511 1.01 4.13 0.95
C GLY A 511 1.99 5.30 0.94
N ALA A 512 1.97 6.09 1.98
CA ALA A 512 2.96 7.11 2.26
C ALA A 512 3.32 7.03 3.74
N PHE A 513 4.58 6.70 4.00
CA PHE A 513 5.10 6.63 5.36
C PHE A 513 5.50 8.00 5.88
N GLY A 514 5.29 8.22 7.16
CA GLY A 514 5.62 9.45 7.83
C GLY A 514 4.40 10.06 8.50
N GLY A 515 4.63 11.16 9.18
CA GLY A 515 3.64 11.84 10.01
C GLY A 515 4.24 12.17 11.35
N VAL A 516 4.36 11.21 12.28
CA VAL A 516 5.04 11.42 13.55
C VAL A 516 6.19 10.45 13.75
N LEU A 517 7.28 10.93 14.35
CA LEU A 517 8.44 10.11 14.66
C LEU A 517 8.20 9.31 15.94
N VAL A 518 8.56 8.03 15.92
CA VAL A 518 8.41 7.13 17.08
C VAL A 518 9.75 6.55 17.55
N ASP A 519 9.80 6.22 18.83
CA ASP A 519 10.90 5.53 19.48
C ASP A 519 10.82 4.00 19.29
N PRO A 520 11.80 3.20 19.74
CA PRO A 520 11.78 1.74 19.67
C PRO A 520 10.59 1.04 20.35
N LYS A 521 9.75 1.76 21.07
CA LYS A 521 8.51 1.30 21.72
C LYS A 521 7.25 1.87 21.08
N CYS A 522 7.36 2.46 19.89
CA CYS A 522 6.28 3.17 19.19
C CYS A 522 5.74 4.40 19.97
N GLN A 523 6.48 4.96 20.94
CA GLN A 523 6.12 6.18 21.62
C GLN A 523 6.48 7.40 20.75
N VAL A 524 5.60 8.37 20.67
CA VAL A 524 5.78 9.54 19.80
C VAL A 524 6.74 10.54 20.43
N TYR A 525 7.77 10.95 19.67
CA TYR A 525 8.72 11.99 20.11
C TYR A 525 8.08 13.36 20.19
N ARG A 526 8.55 14.15 21.15
CA ARG A 526 8.25 15.58 21.27
C ARG A 526 8.95 16.38 20.17
N ALA A 527 8.34 17.48 19.74
CA ALA A 527 8.91 18.38 18.74
C ALA A 527 10.29 18.93 19.13
N ASP A 528 10.56 19.11 20.44
CA ASP A 528 11.84 19.55 20.98
C ASP A 528 12.91 18.44 20.99
N LYS A 529 12.57 17.23 20.59
CA LYS A 529 13.43 16.02 20.61
C LYS A 529 13.92 15.61 22.03
N GLN A 530 13.36 16.17 23.09
CA GLN A 530 13.74 15.89 24.48
C GLN A 530 12.81 14.85 25.10
N GLY A 531 12.77 13.65 24.52
CA GLY A 531 11.94 12.55 24.99
C GLY A 531 10.63 12.41 24.22
N VAL A 532 9.75 11.59 24.77
CA VAL A 532 8.47 11.21 24.17
C VAL A 532 7.31 11.93 24.87
N ILE A 533 6.16 12.00 24.21
CA ILE A 533 4.90 12.45 24.81
C ILE A 533 4.32 11.29 25.61
N PRO A 534 4.20 11.39 26.95
CA PRO A 534 3.70 10.30 27.77
C PRO A 534 2.26 9.93 27.39
N GLY A 535 2.01 8.64 27.14
CA GLY A 535 0.72 8.13 26.73
C GLY A 535 0.38 8.25 25.25
N LEU A 536 1.29 8.78 24.41
CA LEU A 536 1.05 8.86 22.96
C LEU A 536 1.91 7.84 22.20
N TYR A 537 1.23 7.06 21.35
CA TYR A 537 1.83 6.01 20.51
C TYR A 537 1.36 6.16 19.07
N ALA A 538 2.15 5.67 18.11
CA ALA A 538 1.75 5.61 16.71
C ALA A 538 2.29 4.36 16.01
N ALA A 539 1.54 3.83 15.06
CA ALA A 539 1.88 2.63 14.31
C ALA A 539 1.30 2.66 12.90
N GLY A 540 1.97 1.97 11.99
CA GLY A 540 1.59 1.92 10.57
C GLY A 540 2.08 3.16 9.81
N ASP A 541 1.49 3.43 8.65
CA ASP A 541 1.95 4.45 7.70
C ASP A 541 2.02 5.87 8.29
N ASN A 542 1.30 6.13 9.35
CA ASN A 542 1.34 7.41 10.07
C ASN A 542 2.52 7.56 11.04
N ALA A 543 3.33 6.53 11.20
CA ALA A 543 4.50 6.54 12.07
C ALA A 543 5.80 6.38 11.25
N SER A 544 6.77 7.25 11.49
CA SER A 544 8.10 7.16 10.91
C SER A 544 9.11 6.54 11.89
N GLY A 545 10.30 6.20 11.38
CA GLY A 545 11.38 5.58 12.13
C GLY A 545 11.80 4.22 11.56
N VAL A 546 10.92 3.45 10.94
CA VAL A 546 11.26 2.17 10.29
C VAL A 546 11.81 2.34 8.88
N GLN A 547 11.54 3.48 8.26
CA GLN A 547 11.97 3.82 6.89
C GLN A 547 12.87 5.07 6.85
N ALA A 548 13.38 5.50 8.00
CA ALA A 548 14.01 6.81 8.21
C ALA A 548 15.23 7.13 7.32
N ASN A 549 15.81 6.16 6.66
CA ASN A 549 16.93 6.37 5.74
C ASN A 549 16.56 6.30 4.25
N ALA A 550 15.29 6.20 3.91
CA ALA A 550 14.83 6.34 2.52
C ALA A 550 14.95 7.81 2.01
N GLY A 551 15.45 8.71 2.85
CA GLY A 551 15.42 10.15 2.63
C GLY A 551 16.50 10.75 1.74
N LYS A 552 17.31 9.94 1.05
CA LYS A 552 18.12 10.50 -0.03
C LYS A 552 17.33 10.34 -1.33
N PRO A 553 17.12 11.40 -2.11
CA PRO A 553 16.61 11.27 -3.46
C PRO A 553 17.45 10.20 -4.19
N GLY A 554 16.81 9.08 -4.56
CA GLY A 554 17.48 7.94 -5.19
C GLY A 554 17.65 6.68 -4.33
N ASP A 555 17.39 6.69 -3.02
CA ASP A 555 17.37 5.48 -2.20
C ASP A 555 15.93 5.04 -1.93
N TRP A 556 15.35 4.35 -2.89
CA TRP A 556 13.94 3.94 -2.95
C TRP A 556 13.67 2.56 -2.37
N ARG A 557 14.60 2.00 -1.62
CA ARG A 557 14.48 0.66 -1.06
C ARG A 557 13.62 0.66 0.19
N MET A 558 12.59 -0.18 0.20
CA MET A 558 11.90 -0.55 1.44
C MET A 558 12.90 -1.29 2.33
N LYS A 559 13.30 -0.69 3.45
CA LYS A 559 14.42 -1.21 4.25
C LYS A 559 14.06 -2.32 5.22
N ALA A 560 12.82 -2.40 5.70
CA ALA A 560 12.52 -3.31 6.80
C ALA A 560 11.18 -4.04 6.71
N PHE A 561 10.11 -3.37 6.29
CA PHE A 561 8.74 -3.89 6.33
C PHE A 561 7.94 -3.50 5.08
N THR A 562 6.89 -4.28 4.77
CA THR A 562 5.79 -3.77 3.97
C THR A 562 4.94 -2.82 4.81
N ASP A 563 4.16 -1.96 4.17
CA ASP A 563 3.19 -1.08 4.82
C ASP A 563 2.23 -1.84 5.74
N TYR A 564 1.63 -2.90 5.23
CA TYR A 564 0.71 -3.73 5.98
C TYR A 564 1.39 -4.43 7.17
N GLN A 565 2.60 -4.99 6.97
CA GLN A 565 3.34 -5.62 8.04
C GLN A 565 3.71 -4.62 9.14
N TRP A 566 4.22 -3.43 8.76
CA TRP A 566 4.50 -2.38 9.73
C TRP A 566 3.25 -1.96 10.51
N ALA A 567 2.10 -1.87 9.83
CA ALA A 567 0.86 -1.53 10.49
C ALA A 567 0.49 -2.54 11.58
N VAL A 568 0.56 -3.84 11.31
CA VAL A 568 0.17 -4.87 12.29
C VAL A 568 1.22 -5.09 13.37
N ASP A 569 2.49 -5.17 13.02
CA ASP A 569 3.60 -5.38 13.97
C ASP A 569 3.74 -4.17 14.90
N GLY A 570 3.69 -2.96 14.34
CA GLY A 570 3.71 -1.72 15.10
C GLY A 570 2.48 -1.53 15.97
N GLY A 571 1.30 -1.93 15.47
CA GLY A 571 0.06 -1.94 16.25
C GLY A 571 0.16 -2.84 17.49
N TYR A 572 0.68 -4.05 17.30
CA TYR A 572 0.91 -5.00 18.39
C TYR A 572 1.94 -4.47 19.40
N LEU A 573 3.08 -3.95 18.92
CA LEU A 573 4.13 -3.35 19.76
C LEU A 573 3.62 -2.13 20.53
N SER A 574 2.83 -1.27 19.90
CA SER A 574 2.19 -0.12 20.54
C SER A 574 1.26 -0.54 21.68
N ALA A 575 0.52 -1.64 21.50
CA ALA A 575 -0.36 -2.18 22.53
C ALA A 575 0.44 -2.70 23.75
N GLU A 576 1.53 -3.44 23.54
CA GLU A 576 2.41 -3.92 24.62
C GLU A 576 3.00 -2.73 25.40
N SER A 577 3.52 -1.73 24.69
CA SER A 577 4.13 -0.54 25.29
C SER A 577 3.11 0.33 26.04
N CYS A 578 1.92 0.49 25.48
CA CYS A 578 0.82 1.20 26.13
C CYS A 578 0.31 0.45 27.37
N ALA A 579 0.27 -0.89 27.33
CA ALA A 579 -0.10 -1.69 28.50
C ALA A 579 0.87 -1.51 29.66
N GLU A 580 2.18 -1.41 29.41
CA GLU A 580 3.18 -1.08 30.42
C GLU A 580 2.94 0.30 31.06
N TYR A 581 2.56 1.28 30.23
CA TYR A 581 2.26 2.64 30.71
C TYR A 581 1.00 2.69 31.58
N LEU A 582 -0.08 2.03 31.15
CA LEU A 582 -1.36 2.03 31.86
C LEU A 582 -1.38 1.20 33.16
N LYS A 583 -0.34 0.43 33.45
CA LYS A 583 -0.15 -0.29 34.72
C LYS A 583 0.48 0.58 35.80
N LYS A 584 1.10 1.68 35.42
CA LYS A 584 1.68 2.69 36.33
C LYS A 584 0.61 3.65 36.82
#